data_9939a749319b59de2cc8e65e0d42ac30
#
_entry.id   9939a749319b59de2cc8e65e0d42ac30
#
_cell.length_a   1.000
_cell.length_b   1.000
_cell.length_c   1.000
_cell.angle_alpha   90.00
_cell.angle_beta   90.00
_cell.angle_gamma   90.00
#
_symmetry.space_group_name_H-M   'P 1'
#
loop_
_entity.id
_entity.type
_entity.pdbx_description
1 polymer ?
#
loop_
_entity_poly.entity_id
_entity_poly.type
_entity_poly.pdbx_seq_one_letter_code
_entity_poly.pdbx_strand_id
1 'polypeptide(L)'
;MIMENIRIAFLQIDIQWGKVRHNLDFIDNYFEGAPEADIYLLPETFATGFVTKKNELLKAVDPINVDSILEALRLWAKKKNAWVGGSLFIQKDDRYRNRFMMFNPQGESKEYDKRHLFGIAGEKDFFQGGSFRQVMEINGWRFLLAVCYDLRFPVWMRQQKVGTKHEYDGILVCANWPESRHNAWEVLLRARAIENQCYITGINRIGTDGFGSNHIGGSKTIDPLGEDVSTAENSTEGWTVSKLESIHLQAARKRYPFLDDADSFMIK
;
A
#
# COMPACT_ATOMS: atom_id res chain seq x y z
N MET A 1 0.21 -23.38 14.65
CA MET A 1 -0.98 -23.20 13.78
C MET A 1 -0.51 -23.16 12.35
N ILE A 2 -1.19 -23.86 11.46
CA ILE A 2 -0.94 -23.73 10.01
C ILE A 2 -1.56 -22.40 9.61
N MET A 3 -0.78 -21.52 8.97
CA MET A 3 -1.24 -20.25 8.43
C MET A 3 -2.27 -20.53 7.33
N GLU A 4 -3.47 -20.00 7.44
CA GLU A 4 -4.53 -20.18 6.43
C GLU A 4 -4.26 -19.29 5.20
N ASN A 5 -4.95 -19.52 4.10
CA ASN A 5 -4.91 -18.64 2.96
C ASN A 5 -5.59 -17.31 3.31
N ILE A 6 -5.14 -16.20 2.68
CA ILE A 6 -5.72 -14.87 2.91
C ILE A 6 -6.12 -14.23 1.57
N ARG A 7 -7.23 -13.48 1.56
CA ARG A 7 -7.71 -12.76 0.38
C ARG A 7 -7.46 -11.27 0.54
N ILE A 8 -6.88 -10.67 -0.49
CA ILE A 8 -6.67 -9.22 -0.57
C ILE A 8 -7.47 -8.69 -1.75
N ALA A 9 -8.40 -7.78 -1.49
CA ALA A 9 -9.07 -6.98 -2.50
C ALA A 9 -8.38 -5.61 -2.60
N PHE A 10 -8.09 -5.15 -3.81
CA PHE A 10 -7.52 -3.83 -4.03
C PHE A 10 -8.32 -3.07 -5.07
N LEU A 11 -8.58 -1.79 -4.77
CA LEU A 11 -9.44 -0.92 -5.57
C LEU A 11 -8.60 0.04 -6.42
N GLN A 12 -8.55 -0.19 -7.72
CA GLN A 12 -7.95 0.71 -8.70
C GLN A 12 -8.98 1.74 -9.16
N ILE A 13 -8.73 3.03 -8.95
CA ILE A 13 -9.68 4.12 -9.26
C ILE A 13 -8.99 5.38 -9.78
N ASP A 14 -9.75 6.25 -10.46
CA ASP A 14 -9.39 7.64 -10.71
C ASP A 14 -9.69 8.47 -9.46
N ILE A 15 -8.66 9.14 -8.94
CA ILE A 15 -8.77 9.97 -7.75
C ILE A 15 -8.93 11.42 -8.19
N GLN A 16 -10.08 12.02 -7.91
CA GLN A 16 -10.35 13.41 -8.23
C GLN A 16 -9.53 14.34 -7.35
N TRP A 17 -8.67 15.13 -7.98
CA TRP A 17 -7.67 15.97 -7.32
C TRP A 17 -8.27 16.96 -6.33
N GLY A 18 -7.89 16.85 -5.05
CA GLY A 18 -8.32 17.73 -3.95
C GLY A 18 -9.78 17.63 -3.54
N LYS A 19 -10.57 16.69 -4.10
CA LYS A 19 -12.00 16.59 -3.85
C LYS A 19 -12.33 15.49 -2.84
N VAL A 20 -11.94 15.70 -1.57
CA VAL A 20 -12.04 14.68 -0.52
C VAL A 20 -13.43 14.06 -0.43
N ARG A 21 -14.48 14.87 -0.27
CA ARG A 21 -15.86 14.36 -0.13
C ARG A 21 -16.29 13.51 -1.32
N HIS A 22 -16.01 14.00 -2.54
CA HIS A 22 -16.35 13.25 -3.76
C HIS A 22 -15.64 11.90 -3.80
N ASN A 23 -14.35 11.86 -3.49
CA ASN A 23 -13.58 10.62 -3.50
C ASN A 23 -14.08 9.62 -2.44
N LEU A 24 -14.43 10.10 -1.24
CA LEU A 24 -14.99 9.24 -0.19
C LEU A 24 -16.36 8.68 -0.59
N ASP A 25 -17.27 9.50 -1.11
CA ASP A 25 -18.60 9.06 -1.55
C ASP A 25 -18.48 8.08 -2.73
N PHE A 26 -17.52 8.31 -3.64
CA PHE A 26 -17.24 7.42 -4.77
C PHE A 26 -16.73 6.05 -4.31
N ILE A 27 -15.78 6.02 -3.39
CA ILE A 27 -15.23 4.79 -2.82
C ILE A 27 -16.29 4.04 -2.01
N ASP A 28 -17.15 4.74 -1.27
CA ASP A 28 -18.25 4.13 -0.51
C ASP A 28 -19.19 3.32 -1.41
N ASN A 29 -19.52 3.86 -2.59
CA ASN A 29 -20.31 3.12 -3.59
C ASN A 29 -19.60 1.84 -4.06
N TYR A 30 -18.27 1.83 -4.20
CA TYR A 30 -17.51 0.61 -4.50
C TYR A 30 -17.56 -0.40 -3.36
N PHE A 31 -17.58 0.05 -2.12
CA PHE A 31 -17.70 -0.84 -0.95
C PHE A 31 -19.07 -1.51 -0.85
N GLU A 32 -20.14 -0.96 -1.43
CA GLU A 32 -21.45 -1.65 -1.47
C GLU A 32 -21.36 -2.99 -2.21
N GLY A 33 -20.69 -3.02 -3.36
CA GLY A 33 -20.50 -4.20 -4.20
C GLY A 33 -19.14 -4.89 -4.03
N ALA A 34 -18.36 -4.55 -3.00
CA ALA A 34 -17.01 -5.08 -2.84
C ALA A 34 -17.02 -6.60 -2.60
N PRO A 35 -16.14 -7.35 -3.29
CA PRO A 35 -16.01 -8.79 -3.11
C PRO A 35 -15.58 -9.14 -1.68
N GLU A 36 -15.78 -10.38 -1.26
CA GLU A 36 -15.31 -10.86 0.05
C GLU A 36 -13.78 -10.95 0.10
N ALA A 37 -13.18 -10.32 1.11
CA ALA A 37 -11.75 -10.34 1.35
C ALA A 37 -11.43 -10.10 2.85
N ASP A 38 -10.23 -10.48 3.27
CA ASP A 38 -9.70 -10.23 4.61
C ASP A 38 -9.04 -8.85 4.72
N ILE A 39 -8.57 -8.33 3.59
CA ILE A 39 -7.89 -7.03 3.47
C ILE A 39 -8.42 -6.30 2.25
N TYR A 40 -8.76 -5.01 2.43
CA TYR A 40 -9.10 -4.09 1.34
C TYR A 40 -8.06 -2.96 1.27
N LEU A 41 -7.49 -2.77 0.10
CA LEU A 41 -6.45 -1.77 -0.14
C LEU A 41 -6.92 -0.67 -1.09
N LEU A 42 -6.60 0.55 -0.72
CA LEU A 42 -6.82 1.78 -1.48
C LEU A 42 -5.48 2.38 -1.91
N PRO A 43 -5.43 3.17 -3.01
CA PRO A 43 -4.20 3.78 -3.49
C PRO A 43 -3.56 4.78 -2.51
N GLU A 44 -2.36 5.27 -2.86
CA GLU A 44 -1.71 6.37 -2.14
C GLU A 44 -2.58 7.63 -2.24
N THR A 45 -2.79 8.30 -1.09
CA THR A 45 -3.59 9.53 -0.97
C THR A 45 -4.96 9.43 -1.65
N PHE A 46 -5.63 8.29 -1.42
CA PHE A 46 -6.86 7.88 -2.11
C PHE A 46 -8.00 8.89 -2.04
N ALA A 47 -8.02 9.74 -1.02
CA ALA A 47 -9.07 10.74 -0.82
C ALA A 47 -8.72 12.13 -1.38
N THR A 48 -7.42 12.43 -1.57
CA THR A 48 -6.98 13.80 -1.94
C THR A 48 -6.26 13.87 -3.29
N GLY A 49 -5.72 12.75 -3.77
CA GLY A 49 -4.63 12.76 -4.75
C GLY A 49 -3.33 13.23 -4.10
N PHE A 50 -2.23 13.17 -4.83
CA PHE A 50 -0.90 13.51 -4.34
C PHE A 50 -0.65 15.03 -4.37
N VAL A 51 -1.44 15.80 -3.59
CA VAL A 51 -1.42 17.27 -3.54
C VAL A 51 -0.21 17.74 -2.72
N THR A 52 0.82 18.25 -3.35
CA THR A 52 2.05 18.76 -2.70
C THR A 52 2.21 20.28 -2.78
N LYS A 53 1.36 21.00 -3.54
CA LYS A 53 1.33 22.45 -3.54
C LYS A 53 0.74 22.97 -2.23
N LYS A 54 1.39 23.96 -1.59
CA LYS A 54 1.07 24.45 -0.25
C LYS A 54 -0.43 24.69 0.00
N ASN A 55 -1.09 25.43 -0.87
CA ASN A 55 -2.51 25.80 -0.69
C ASN A 55 -3.46 24.59 -0.82
N GLU A 56 -3.13 23.63 -1.65
CA GLU A 56 -3.89 22.39 -1.83
C GLU A 56 -3.62 21.43 -0.67
N LEU A 57 -2.36 21.35 -0.23
CA LEU A 57 -1.95 20.55 0.91
C LEU A 57 -2.64 21.00 2.20
N LEU A 58 -2.72 22.31 2.47
CA LEU A 58 -3.43 22.84 3.63
C LEU A 58 -4.91 22.42 3.68
N LYS A 59 -5.57 22.33 2.52
CA LYS A 59 -6.95 21.83 2.44
C LYS A 59 -6.99 20.30 2.65
N ALA A 60 -6.03 19.57 2.11
CA ALA A 60 -5.98 18.11 2.22
C ALA A 60 -5.75 17.63 3.67
N VAL A 61 -5.01 18.40 4.46
CA VAL A 61 -4.70 18.12 5.88
C VAL A 61 -5.58 18.89 6.85
N ASP A 62 -6.62 19.59 6.36
CA ASP A 62 -7.63 20.19 7.23
C ASP A 62 -8.21 19.11 8.17
N PRO A 63 -8.30 19.39 9.49
CA PRO A 63 -8.77 18.40 10.45
C PRO A 63 -10.10 17.75 10.08
N ILE A 64 -11.06 18.52 9.55
CA ILE A 64 -12.37 17.99 9.13
C ILE A 64 -12.22 16.96 8.01
N ASN A 65 -11.33 17.21 7.04
CA ASN A 65 -11.05 16.28 5.95
C ASN A 65 -10.34 15.03 6.46
N VAL A 66 -9.32 15.19 7.31
CA VAL A 66 -8.56 14.07 7.89
C VAL A 66 -9.49 13.19 8.74
N ASP A 67 -10.30 13.78 9.61
CA ASP A 67 -11.26 13.04 10.43
C ASP A 67 -12.29 12.29 9.57
N SER A 68 -12.79 12.91 8.50
CA SER A 68 -13.71 12.25 7.55
C SER A 68 -13.07 11.05 6.86
N ILE A 69 -11.78 11.14 6.46
CA ILE A 69 -11.05 10.04 5.84
C ILE A 69 -10.83 8.89 6.85
N LEU A 70 -10.41 9.22 8.07
CA LEU A 70 -10.19 8.23 9.11
C LEU A 70 -11.49 7.51 9.51
N GLU A 71 -12.58 8.26 9.59
CA GLU A 71 -13.90 7.69 9.89
C GLU A 71 -14.40 6.78 8.76
N ALA A 72 -14.24 7.18 7.51
CA ALA A 72 -14.58 6.34 6.36
C ALA A 72 -13.84 5.00 6.40
N LEU A 73 -12.51 5.00 6.66
CA LEU A 73 -11.73 3.77 6.79
C LEU A 73 -12.25 2.86 7.92
N ARG A 74 -12.61 3.43 9.08
CA ARG A 74 -13.20 2.66 10.20
C ARG A 74 -14.55 2.05 9.84
N LEU A 75 -15.41 2.85 9.19
CA LEU A 75 -16.75 2.40 8.78
C LEU A 75 -16.66 1.27 7.76
N TRP A 76 -15.79 1.38 6.75
CA TRP A 76 -15.58 0.32 5.76
C TRP A 76 -15.00 -0.94 6.40
N ALA A 77 -14.04 -0.82 7.31
CA ALA A 77 -13.48 -1.96 8.03
C ALA A 77 -14.54 -2.69 8.85
N LYS A 78 -15.38 -1.94 9.58
CA LYS A 78 -16.50 -2.50 10.34
C LYS A 78 -17.54 -3.16 9.43
N LYS A 79 -17.94 -2.48 8.34
CA LYS A 79 -18.95 -2.95 7.39
C LYS A 79 -18.54 -4.26 6.71
N LYS A 80 -17.27 -4.38 6.34
CA LYS A 80 -16.72 -5.58 5.68
C LYS A 80 -16.22 -6.65 6.65
N ASN A 81 -16.18 -6.36 7.94
CA ASN A 81 -15.55 -7.20 8.96
C ASN A 81 -14.13 -7.64 8.55
N ALA A 82 -13.33 -6.70 8.02
CA ALA A 82 -12.03 -6.92 7.43
C ALA A 82 -11.09 -5.73 7.68
N TRP A 83 -9.80 -5.92 7.42
CA TRP A 83 -8.85 -4.81 7.43
C TRP A 83 -9.03 -3.92 6.20
N VAL A 84 -9.05 -2.60 6.38
CA VAL A 84 -9.15 -1.63 5.29
C VAL A 84 -8.04 -0.59 5.44
N GLY A 85 -7.36 -0.25 4.35
CA GLY A 85 -6.34 0.77 4.41
C GLY A 85 -5.92 1.37 3.08
N GLY A 86 -5.24 2.49 3.20
CA GLY A 86 -4.65 3.29 2.12
C GLY A 86 -3.87 4.44 2.73
N SER A 87 -3.16 5.24 1.94
CA SER A 87 -2.45 6.37 2.54
C SER A 87 -3.22 7.68 2.44
N LEU A 88 -2.92 8.56 3.39
CA LEU A 88 -3.45 9.91 3.46
C LEU A 88 -2.37 10.87 3.97
N PHE A 89 -2.57 12.15 3.74
CA PHE A 89 -1.76 13.18 4.35
C PHE A 89 -2.30 13.55 5.73
N ILE A 90 -1.41 13.63 6.70
CA ILE A 90 -1.72 14.10 8.06
C ILE A 90 -0.70 15.14 8.49
N GLN A 91 -1.12 16.03 9.37
CA GLN A 91 -0.21 16.92 10.09
C GLN A 91 0.23 16.23 11.38
N LYS A 92 1.53 16.24 11.66
CA LYS A 92 2.11 15.82 12.92
C LYS A 92 3.21 16.80 13.29
N ASP A 93 3.08 17.42 14.43
CA ASP A 93 3.91 18.55 14.86
C ASP A 93 3.86 19.68 13.79
N ASP A 94 5.01 20.25 13.43
CA ASP A 94 5.11 21.31 12.42
C ASP A 94 5.32 20.78 10.99
N ARG A 95 5.21 19.46 10.77
CA ARG A 95 5.44 18.82 9.47
C ARG A 95 4.27 17.93 9.07
N TYR A 96 4.21 17.59 7.79
CA TYR A 96 3.24 16.64 7.26
C TYR A 96 3.83 15.25 7.10
N ARG A 97 2.95 14.25 7.08
CA ARG A 97 3.29 12.84 6.82
C ARG A 97 2.40 12.31 5.69
N ASN A 98 2.97 11.53 4.82
CA ASN A 98 2.22 10.62 3.96
C ASN A 98 2.12 9.30 4.71
N ARG A 99 0.97 9.02 5.31
CA ARG A 99 0.76 7.93 6.26
C ARG A 99 -0.13 6.86 5.67
N PHE A 100 0.37 5.63 5.59
CA PHE A 100 -0.44 4.47 5.33
C PHE A 100 -1.13 4.06 6.62
N MET A 101 -2.46 4.08 6.60
CA MET A 101 -3.31 3.65 7.71
C MET A 101 -3.99 2.34 7.35
N MET A 102 -4.04 1.41 8.31
CA MET A 102 -4.81 0.17 8.24
C MET A 102 -5.71 0.09 9.46
N PHE A 103 -7.02 -0.06 9.26
CA PHE A 103 -8.01 -0.23 10.33
C PHE A 103 -8.57 -1.64 10.33
N ASN A 104 -8.71 -2.24 11.53
CA ASN A 104 -9.42 -3.50 11.71
C ASN A 104 -10.93 -3.27 11.98
N PRO A 105 -11.76 -4.32 11.98
CA PRO A 105 -13.20 -4.20 12.26
C PRO A 105 -13.56 -3.58 13.60
N GLN A 106 -12.66 -3.64 14.59
CA GLN A 106 -12.82 -3.09 15.92
C GLN A 106 -12.45 -1.60 16.00
N GLY A 107 -11.95 -1.02 14.88
CA GLY A 107 -11.52 0.37 14.79
C GLY A 107 -10.10 0.63 15.29
N GLU A 108 -9.35 -0.41 15.65
CA GLU A 108 -7.93 -0.29 15.96
C GLU A 108 -7.12 -0.08 14.69
N SER A 109 -6.03 0.67 14.77
CA SER A 109 -5.21 0.99 13.60
C SER A 109 -3.76 0.55 13.73
N LYS A 110 -3.15 0.31 12.57
CA LYS A 110 -1.70 0.27 12.35
C LYS A 110 -1.34 1.36 11.36
N GLU A 111 -0.18 2.00 11.57
CA GLU A 111 0.24 3.13 10.75
C GLU A 111 1.70 3.00 10.32
N TYR A 112 1.98 3.50 9.12
CA TYR A 112 3.33 3.59 8.56
C TYR A 112 3.51 4.97 7.91
N ASP A 113 4.47 5.75 8.38
CA ASP A 113 4.87 7.00 7.73
C ASP A 113 5.87 6.68 6.60
N LYS A 114 5.54 7.07 5.38
CA LYS A 114 6.39 6.91 4.19
C LYS A 114 7.82 7.34 4.49
N ARG A 115 8.78 6.43 4.29
CA ARG A 115 10.20 6.69 4.60
C ARG A 115 10.83 7.60 3.58
N HIS A 116 10.65 7.30 2.29
CA HIS A 116 11.33 7.98 1.20
C HIS A 116 10.41 8.97 0.52
N LEU A 117 10.69 10.24 0.73
CA LEU A 117 9.89 11.34 0.16
C LEU A 117 10.29 11.61 -1.28
N PHE A 118 9.30 11.77 -2.16
CA PHE A 118 9.50 12.05 -3.57
C PHE A 118 9.80 13.54 -3.80
N GLY A 119 11.10 13.91 -3.66
CA GLY A 119 11.55 15.31 -3.71
C GLY A 119 11.32 15.99 -5.07
N ILE A 120 11.28 15.23 -6.17
CA ILE A 120 11.01 15.79 -7.52
C ILE A 120 9.63 16.46 -7.60
N ALA A 121 8.65 15.96 -6.84
CA ALA A 121 7.30 16.54 -6.74
C ALA A 121 7.13 17.47 -5.51
N GLY A 122 8.21 17.92 -4.88
CA GLY A 122 8.16 18.87 -3.76
C GLY A 122 7.75 18.24 -2.40
N GLU A 123 7.65 16.90 -2.30
CA GLU A 123 7.24 16.27 -1.04
C GLU A 123 8.23 16.59 0.10
N LYS A 124 9.53 16.72 -0.18
CA LYS A 124 10.57 17.06 0.81
C LYS A 124 10.43 18.46 1.42
N ASP A 125 9.75 19.37 0.76
CA ASP A 125 9.65 20.77 1.20
C ASP A 125 8.74 20.90 2.45
N PHE A 126 7.71 20.07 2.54
CA PHE A 126 6.69 20.15 3.59
C PHE A 126 6.60 18.89 4.45
N PHE A 127 7.01 17.74 3.92
CA PHE A 127 6.85 16.46 4.62
C PHE A 127 8.13 16.05 5.35
N GLN A 128 7.94 15.21 6.35
CA GLN A 128 9.01 14.48 7.01
C GLN A 128 8.80 12.98 6.80
N GLY A 129 9.86 12.29 6.41
CA GLY A 129 9.84 10.84 6.26
C GLY A 129 9.76 10.11 7.60
N GLY A 130 9.17 8.92 7.57
CA GLY A 130 9.16 8.01 8.70
C GLY A 130 10.56 7.47 9.04
N SER A 131 10.74 6.95 10.23
CA SER A 131 12.01 6.38 10.71
C SER A 131 11.92 4.88 11.02
N PHE A 132 10.72 4.31 11.05
CA PHE A 132 10.49 2.93 11.43
C PHE A 132 9.78 2.16 10.31
N ARG A 133 10.17 0.90 10.15
CA ARG A 133 9.44 -0.07 9.34
C ARG A 133 8.23 -0.54 10.13
N GLN A 134 7.11 -0.72 9.45
CA GLN A 134 5.90 -1.28 10.06
C GLN A 134 5.60 -2.63 9.45
N VAL A 135 5.74 -3.67 10.25
CA VAL A 135 5.20 -5.00 9.97
C VAL A 135 3.98 -5.21 10.84
N MET A 136 2.88 -5.63 10.24
CA MET A 136 1.64 -5.93 10.93
C MET A 136 1.22 -7.37 10.70
N GLU A 137 0.50 -7.95 11.67
CA GLU A 137 -0.04 -9.30 11.57
C GLU A 137 -1.55 -9.27 11.31
N ILE A 138 -1.99 -10.06 10.32
CA ILE A 138 -3.39 -10.28 9.97
C ILE A 138 -3.58 -11.78 9.72
N ASN A 139 -4.43 -12.44 10.49
CA ASN A 139 -4.76 -13.85 10.34
C ASN A 139 -3.50 -14.77 10.26
N GLY A 140 -2.46 -14.43 11.03
CA GLY A 140 -1.18 -15.16 11.04
C GLY A 140 -0.21 -14.83 9.91
N TRP A 141 -0.60 -13.98 8.94
CA TRP A 141 0.28 -13.40 7.93
C TRP A 141 0.91 -12.10 8.44
N ARG A 142 2.17 -11.88 8.13
CA ARG A 142 2.89 -10.64 8.47
C ARG A 142 3.14 -9.84 7.20
N PHE A 143 2.70 -8.59 7.20
CA PHE A 143 2.81 -7.68 6.06
C PHE A 143 3.66 -6.47 6.40
N LEU A 144 4.69 -6.22 5.58
CA LEU A 144 5.41 -4.96 5.57
C LEU A 144 4.58 -3.91 4.81
N LEU A 145 4.38 -2.74 5.42
CA LEU A 145 3.74 -1.60 4.76
C LEU A 145 4.77 -0.72 4.05
N ALA A 146 4.43 -0.26 2.86
CA ALA A 146 5.25 0.64 2.06
C ALA A 146 4.38 1.62 1.24
N VAL A 147 4.93 2.79 0.91
CA VAL A 147 4.23 3.80 0.12
C VAL A 147 5.05 4.19 -1.09
N CYS A 148 4.54 3.86 -2.27
CA CYS A 148 4.95 4.37 -3.58
C CYS A 148 6.47 4.40 -3.79
N TYR A 149 7.12 5.53 -3.54
CA TYR A 149 8.55 5.75 -3.76
C TYR A 149 9.44 4.82 -2.93
N ASP A 150 8.95 4.29 -1.80
CA ASP A 150 9.67 3.29 -1.00
C ASP A 150 10.05 2.06 -1.82
N LEU A 151 9.25 1.72 -2.83
CA LEU A 151 9.49 0.59 -3.73
C LEU A 151 10.86 0.66 -4.44
N ARG A 152 11.44 1.87 -4.61
CA ARG A 152 12.75 2.07 -5.23
C ARG A 152 13.94 1.74 -4.32
N PHE A 153 13.70 1.51 -3.04
CA PHE A 153 14.75 1.37 -2.02
C PHE A 153 14.81 -0.07 -1.48
N PRO A 154 15.60 -0.96 -2.13
CA PRO A 154 15.63 -2.38 -1.77
C PRO A 154 16.08 -2.61 -0.33
N VAL A 155 17.05 -1.85 0.17
CA VAL A 155 17.56 -2.01 1.53
C VAL A 155 16.49 -1.78 2.59
N TRP A 156 15.59 -0.78 2.37
CA TRP A 156 14.48 -0.52 3.27
C TRP A 156 13.47 -1.65 3.31
N MET A 157 13.26 -2.31 2.18
CA MET A 157 12.27 -3.38 2.02
C MET A 157 12.89 -4.78 2.18
N ARG A 158 14.22 -4.86 2.43
CA ARG A 158 14.89 -6.15 2.50
C ARG A 158 14.40 -6.98 3.66
N GLN A 159 14.02 -8.24 3.37
CA GLN A 159 13.64 -9.25 4.35
C GLN A 159 14.77 -9.47 5.36
N GLN A 160 14.42 -9.49 6.63
CA GLN A 160 15.33 -9.85 7.71
C GLN A 160 14.81 -11.09 8.43
N LYS A 161 15.68 -11.78 9.14
CA LYS A 161 15.28 -12.84 10.06
C LYS A 161 15.09 -12.27 11.46
N VAL A 162 13.97 -12.64 12.09
CA VAL A 162 13.71 -12.39 13.51
C VAL A 162 13.77 -13.73 14.22
N GLY A 163 14.94 -14.04 14.80
CA GLY A 163 15.27 -15.39 15.25
C GLY A 163 15.36 -16.36 14.07
N THR A 164 14.56 -17.42 14.09
CA THR A 164 14.48 -18.41 13.00
C THR A 164 13.39 -18.11 11.97
N LYS A 165 12.63 -17.02 12.14
CA LYS A 165 11.49 -16.69 11.28
C LYS A 165 11.83 -15.56 10.32
N HIS A 166 11.26 -15.59 9.14
CA HIS A 166 11.22 -14.43 8.25
C HIS A 166 10.46 -13.29 8.92
N GLU A 167 10.87 -12.04 8.70
CA GLU A 167 10.23 -10.88 9.32
C GLU A 167 8.80 -10.67 8.83
N TYR A 168 8.55 -10.90 7.53
CA TYR A 168 7.23 -10.76 6.91
C TYR A 168 6.98 -11.82 5.82
N ASP A 169 5.73 -11.98 5.45
CA ASP A 169 5.24 -12.97 4.48
C ASP A 169 4.72 -12.29 3.20
N GLY A 170 4.39 -11.00 3.30
CA GLY A 170 3.97 -10.17 2.19
C GLY A 170 4.35 -8.71 2.37
N ILE A 171 4.24 -7.94 1.28
CA ILE A 171 4.42 -6.49 1.25
C ILE A 171 3.16 -5.87 0.67
N LEU A 172 2.63 -4.83 1.32
CA LEU A 172 1.51 -4.03 0.83
C LEU A 172 2.03 -2.65 0.43
N VAL A 173 1.85 -2.28 -0.85
CA VAL A 173 2.33 -1.02 -1.41
C VAL A 173 1.17 -0.22 -1.97
N CYS A 174 0.83 0.92 -1.37
CA CYS A 174 -0.08 1.87 -2.00
C CYS A 174 0.70 2.93 -2.78
N ALA A 175 0.22 3.30 -3.98
CA ALA A 175 0.95 4.17 -4.89
C ALA A 175 0.10 5.17 -5.66
N ASN A 176 0.79 6.23 -6.08
CA ASN A 176 0.41 7.23 -7.07
C ASN A 176 1.54 7.27 -8.11
N TRP A 177 1.64 6.21 -8.91
CA TRP A 177 2.80 5.95 -9.79
C TRP A 177 2.43 6.23 -11.26
N PRO A 178 3.02 7.26 -11.90
CA PRO A 178 2.61 7.68 -13.23
C PRO A 178 3.05 6.72 -14.34
N GLU A 179 2.30 6.72 -15.41
CA GLU A 179 2.53 5.92 -16.62
C GLU A 179 3.94 6.07 -17.18
N SER A 180 4.51 7.28 -17.20
CA SER A 180 5.87 7.54 -17.68
C SER A 180 6.97 6.74 -16.99
N ARG A 181 6.67 6.14 -15.84
CA ARG A 181 7.56 5.28 -15.06
C ARG A 181 6.97 3.88 -14.81
N HIS A 182 5.96 3.49 -15.60
CA HIS A 182 5.23 2.22 -15.41
C HIS A 182 6.15 0.99 -15.49
N ASN A 183 7.10 0.97 -16.43
CA ASN A 183 8.07 -0.13 -16.51
C ASN A 183 8.84 -0.33 -15.19
N ALA A 184 9.21 0.76 -14.51
CA ALA A 184 9.88 0.65 -13.21
C ALA A 184 8.94 0.10 -12.12
N TRP A 185 7.63 0.42 -12.16
CA TRP A 185 6.62 -0.15 -11.27
C TRP A 185 6.56 -1.68 -11.41
N GLU A 186 6.40 -2.17 -12.62
CA GLU A 186 6.34 -3.59 -12.95
C GLU A 186 7.59 -4.36 -12.51
N VAL A 187 8.76 -3.87 -12.90
CA VAL A 187 10.05 -4.53 -12.60
C VAL A 187 10.33 -4.53 -11.10
N LEU A 188 10.08 -3.41 -10.41
CA LEU A 188 10.40 -3.30 -8.99
C LEU A 188 9.45 -4.11 -8.10
N LEU A 189 8.15 -4.19 -8.40
CA LEU A 189 7.25 -5.09 -7.68
C LEU A 189 7.75 -6.54 -7.79
N ARG A 190 8.05 -6.99 -8.99
CA ARG A 190 8.55 -8.35 -9.22
C ARG A 190 9.88 -8.61 -8.52
N ALA A 191 10.81 -7.66 -8.59
CA ALA A 191 12.09 -7.77 -7.90
C ALA A 191 11.92 -7.89 -6.37
N ARG A 192 11.03 -7.09 -5.77
CA ARG A 192 10.78 -7.16 -4.32
C ARG A 192 10.15 -8.48 -3.90
N ALA A 193 9.27 -9.06 -4.70
CA ALA A 193 8.71 -10.40 -4.44
C ALA A 193 9.80 -11.47 -4.43
N ILE A 194 10.60 -11.51 -5.50
CA ILE A 194 11.65 -12.55 -5.72
C ILE A 194 12.74 -12.44 -4.65
N GLU A 195 13.35 -11.27 -4.49
CA GLU A 195 14.50 -11.09 -3.59
C GLU A 195 14.17 -11.29 -2.12
N ASN A 196 12.90 -11.08 -1.73
CA ASN A 196 12.42 -11.23 -0.37
C ASN A 196 11.64 -12.52 -0.13
N GLN A 197 11.46 -13.35 -1.18
CA GLN A 197 10.68 -14.59 -1.13
C GLN A 197 9.35 -14.41 -0.40
N CYS A 198 8.57 -13.42 -0.82
CA CYS A 198 7.29 -13.05 -0.23
C CYS A 198 6.29 -12.66 -1.32
N TYR A 199 5.00 -12.64 -0.97
CA TYR A 199 4.03 -11.99 -1.83
C TYR A 199 4.22 -10.47 -1.81
N ILE A 200 3.84 -9.80 -2.91
CA ILE A 200 3.71 -8.34 -2.92
C ILE A 200 2.39 -7.96 -3.60
N THR A 201 1.61 -7.12 -2.93
CA THR A 201 0.43 -6.49 -3.52
C THR A 201 0.70 -5.01 -3.66
N GLY A 202 0.81 -4.55 -4.91
CA GLY A 202 0.94 -3.15 -5.26
C GLY A 202 -0.36 -2.61 -5.81
N ILE A 203 -0.88 -1.55 -5.20
CA ILE A 203 -2.07 -0.85 -5.67
C ILE A 203 -1.72 0.55 -6.14
N ASN A 204 -2.19 0.91 -7.34
CA ASN A 204 -1.95 2.19 -7.97
C ASN A 204 -3.27 2.81 -8.43
N ARG A 205 -3.30 4.13 -8.59
CA ARG A 205 -4.43 4.84 -9.19
C ARG A 205 -4.41 4.78 -10.71
N ILE A 206 -5.52 5.18 -11.33
CA ILE A 206 -5.64 5.52 -12.75
C ILE A 206 -5.99 7.01 -12.95
N GLY A 207 -6.14 7.45 -14.20
CA GLY A 207 -6.56 8.79 -14.57
C GLY A 207 -5.43 9.82 -14.53
N THR A 208 -5.76 11.09 -14.68
CA THR A 208 -4.80 12.19 -14.74
C THR A 208 -4.76 12.94 -13.42
N ASP A 209 -3.57 13.22 -12.89
CA ASP A 209 -3.39 13.99 -11.66
C ASP A 209 -3.41 15.50 -11.88
N GLY A 210 -3.38 16.28 -10.80
CA GLY A 210 -3.37 17.75 -10.86
C GLY A 210 -2.07 18.37 -11.41
N PHE A 211 -1.04 17.56 -11.69
CA PHE A 211 0.17 17.96 -12.41
C PHE A 211 0.09 17.64 -13.91
N GLY A 212 -1.00 17.02 -14.39
CA GLY A 212 -1.16 16.57 -15.76
C GLY A 212 -0.47 15.24 -16.06
N SER A 213 -0.01 14.49 -15.05
CA SER A 213 0.58 13.18 -15.25
C SER A 213 -0.51 12.12 -15.39
N ASN A 214 -0.39 11.28 -16.40
CA ASN A 214 -1.29 10.15 -16.60
C ASN A 214 -0.88 8.94 -15.77
N HIS A 215 -1.86 8.17 -15.29
CA HIS A 215 -1.72 6.96 -14.49
C HIS A 215 -2.58 5.87 -15.13
N ILE A 216 -2.00 4.72 -15.41
CA ILE A 216 -2.70 3.59 -16.04
C ILE A 216 -3.00 2.45 -15.07
N GLY A 217 -2.68 2.63 -13.78
CA GLY A 217 -2.86 1.58 -12.77
C GLY A 217 -1.73 0.56 -12.77
N GLY A 218 -1.99 -0.63 -13.28
CA GLY A 218 -1.07 -1.77 -13.16
C GLY A 218 -1.00 -2.32 -11.74
N SER A 219 -2.13 -2.21 -11.02
CA SER A 219 -2.28 -2.81 -9.69
C SER A 219 -2.26 -4.33 -9.81
N LYS A 220 -1.48 -4.99 -8.95
CA LYS A 220 -1.31 -6.44 -9.03
C LYS A 220 -0.80 -7.07 -7.73
N THR A 221 -0.96 -8.38 -7.66
CA THR A 221 -0.27 -9.22 -6.68
C THR A 221 0.70 -10.15 -7.41
N ILE A 222 1.91 -10.25 -6.89
CA ILE A 222 2.99 -11.11 -7.39
C ILE A 222 3.36 -12.10 -6.29
N ASP A 223 3.63 -13.33 -6.66
CA ASP A 223 4.00 -14.41 -5.76
C ASP A 223 5.51 -14.43 -5.41
N PRO A 224 5.96 -15.26 -4.46
CA PRO A 224 7.37 -15.34 -4.05
C PRO A 224 8.35 -15.77 -5.15
N LEU A 225 7.87 -16.32 -6.26
CA LEU A 225 8.67 -16.73 -7.41
C LEU A 225 8.68 -15.69 -8.54
N GLY A 226 7.90 -14.61 -8.37
CA GLY A 226 7.81 -13.52 -9.32
C GLY A 226 6.69 -13.67 -10.35
N GLU A 227 5.74 -14.60 -10.16
CA GLU A 227 4.63 -14.79 -11.06
C GLU A 227 3.43 -13.92 -10.65
N ASP A 228 2.67 -13.44 -11.64
CA ASP A 228 1.47 -12.65 -11.40
C ASP A 228 0.36 -13.56 -10.87
N VAL A 229 -0.14 -13.27 -9.65
CA VAL A 229 -1.30 -13.96 -9.04
C VAL A 229 -2.61 -13.36 -9.54
N SER A 230 -2.66 -12.04 -9.60
CA SER A 230 -3.78 -11.28 -10.14
C SER A 230 -3.29 -9.91 -10.60
N THR A 231 -3.93 -9.39 -11.65
CA THR A 231 -3.61 -8.09 -12.24
C THR A 231 -4.90 -7.35 -12.56
N ALA A 232 -5.02 -6.10 -12.12
CA ALA A 232 -6.09 -5.21 -12.55
C ALA A 232 -5.85 -4.81 -14.00
N GLU A 233 -6.92 -4.70 -14.78
CA GLU A 233 -6.85 -4.21 -16.14
C GLU A 233 -6.40 -2.73 -16.14
N ASN A 234 -5.45 -2.41 -17.01
CA ASN A 234 -4.94 -1.04 -17.12
C ASN A 234 -6.05 -0.07 -17.50
N SER A 235 -6.02 1.12 -16.90
CA SER A 235 -6.99 2.21 -17.13
C SER A 235 -8.45 1.84 -16.85
N THR A 236 -8.69 0.75 -16.11
CA THR A 236 -10.02 0.28 -15.73
C THR A 236 -10.23 0.41 -14.22
N GLU A 237 -11.36 1.00 -13.82
CA GLU A 237 -11.73 1.10 -12.41
C GLU A 237 -12.35 -0.21 -11.91
N GLY A 238 -12.07 -0.54 -10.66
CA GLY A 238 -12.74 -1.66 -10.02
C GLY A 238 -11.89 -2.41 -9.00
N TRP A 239 -12.56 -3.34 -8.34
CA TRP A 239 -11.93 -4.29 -7.42
C TRP A 239 -11.26 -5.43 -8.18
N THR A 240 -10.06 -5.76 -7.75
CA THR A 240 -9.38 -7.03 -8.10
C THR A 240 -9.10 -7.79 -6.82
N VAL A 241 -9.28 -9.12 -6.83
CA VAL A 241 -9.05 -9.98 -5.67
C VAL A 241 -7.88 -10.91 -5.93
N SER A 242 -7.00 -11.01 -4.94
CA SER A 242 -5.91 -11.98 -4.90
C SER A 242 -6.11 -12.94 -3.74
N LYS A 243 -5.84 -14.21 -3.97
CA LYS A 243 -5.72 -15.21 -2.93
C LYS A 243 -4.24 -15.54 -2.72
N LEU A 244 -3.72 -15.27 -1.53
CA LEU A 244 -2.37 -15.63 -1.13
C LEU A 244 -2.42 -17.02 -0.48
N GLU A 245 -1.63 -17.94 -1.00
CA GLU A 245 -1.62 -19.33 -0.55
C GLU A 245 -0.41 -19.60 0.36
N SER A 246 -0.68 -19.92 1.61
CA SER A 246 0.35 -20.18 2.62
C SER A 246 1.25 -21.35 2.26
N ILE A 247 0.65 -22.40 1.69
CA ILE A 247 1.38 -23.60 1.25
C ILE A 247 2.36 -23.24 0.13
N HIS A 248 1.97 -22.41 -0.82
CA HIS A 248 2.84 -21.95 -1.91
C HIS A 248 4.02 -21.14 -1.39
N LEU A 249 3.79 -20.20 -0.48
CA LEU A 249 4.85 -19.42 0.17
C LEU A 249 5.87 -20.31 0.88
N GLN A 250 5.38 -21.26 1.67
CA GLN A 250 6.22 -22.19 2.42
C GLN A 250 7.01 -23.11 1.49
N ALA A 251 6.38 -23.61 0.42
CA ALA A 251 7.02 -24.45 -0.59
C ALA A 251 8.13 -23.71 -1.34
N ALA A 252 7.88 -22.45 -1.74
CA ALA A 252 8.89 -21.61 -2.39
C ALA A 252 10.11 -21.38 -1.51
N ARG A 253 9.91 -21.00 -0.25
CA ARG A 253 10.99 -20.79 0.74
C ARG A 253 11.75 -22.06 1.09
N LYS A 254 11.06 -23.19 1.17
CA LYS A 254 11.70 -24.50 1.44
C LYS A 254 12.51 -24.99 0.25
N ARG A 255 12.01 -24.79 -0.97
CA ARG A 255 12.68 -25.23 -2.20
C ARG A 255 13.92 -24.40 -2.52
N TYR A 256 13.86 -23.10 -2.24
CA TYR A 256 14.90 -22.13 -2.55
C TYR A 256 15.21 -21.27 -1.32
N PRO A 257 15.98 -21.74 -0.34
CA PRO A 257 16.21 -21.02 0.91
C PRO A 257 17.23 -19.88 0.77
N PHE A 258 17.15 -19.06 -0.28
CA PHE A 258 18.12 -17.99 -0.59
C PHE A 258 18.32 -16.97 0.52
N LEU A 259 17.31 -16.77 1.38
CA LEU A 259 17.41 -15.87 2.51
C LEU A 259 18.26 -16.41 3.65
N ASP A 260 18.61 -17.71 3.61
CA ASP A 260 19.55 -18.30 4.59
C ASP A 260 20.97 -17.87 4.31
N ASP A 261 21.29 -17.54 3.04
CA ASP A 261 22.60 -17.06 2.58
C ASP A 261 22.71 -15.52 2.62
N ALA A 262 21.67 -14.84 3.06
CA ALA A 262 21.65 -13.38 3.03
C ALA A 262 22.57 -12.76 4.09
N ASP A 263 23.31 -11.72 3.70
CA ASP A 263 24.09 -10.92 4.63
C ASP A 263 23.21 -10.20 5.67
N SER A 264 23.72 -10.06 6.87
CA SER A 264 23.12 -9.22 7.90
C SER A 264 23.51 -7.75 7.69
N PHE A 265 22.56 -6.83 7.89
CA PHE A 265 22.80 -5.40 7.79
C PHE A 265 21.95 -4.63 8.79
N MET A 266 22.33 -3.40 9.07
CA MET A 266 21.58 -2.49 9.94
C MET A 266 21.23 -1.22 9.17
N ILE A 267 19.95 -0.85 9.20
CA ILE A 267 19.47 0.44 8.69
C ILE A 267 19.68 1.48 9.81
N LYS A 268 20.45 2.53 9.52
CA LYS A 268 20.73 3.64 10.45
C LYS A 268 19.72 4.77 10.25
#